data_4b5bf13ca70bcb73c8e5934e24f6bae8
#
_entry.id   4b5bf13ca70bcb73c8e5934e24f6bae8
#
_cell.length_a   1.000
_cell.length_b   1.000
_cell.length_c   1.000
_cell.angle_alpha   90.00
_cell.angle_beta   90.00
_cell.angle_gamma   90.00
#
_symmetry.space_group_name_H-M   'P 1'
#
loop_
_entity.id
_entity.type
_entity.pdbx_description
1 polymer ?
#
loop_
_entity_poly.entity_id
_entity_poly.type
_entity_poly.pdbx_seq_one_letter_code
_entity_poly.pdbx_strand_id
1 'polypeptide(L)' 'MKLPRTTGAKVVGALRKAGFEVVGTRGSHHYLYHASRDVLVTGPVLSKQTLAPKTLQTILFQAGITVDEFRALL' A
#
# COMPACT_ATOMS: atom_id res chain seq x y z
N MET A 1 -7.50 13.05 -10.69
CA MET A 1 -7.23 13.39 -9.27
C MET A 1 -5.78 13.08 -8.95
N LYS A 2 -5.12 14.01 -8.27
CA LYS A 2 -3.71 13.83 -7.93
C LYS A 2 -3.54 12.84 -6.79
N LEU A 3 -2.59 11.93 -6.93
CA LEU A 3 -2.19 11.04 -5.85
C LEU A 3 -1.51 11.85 -4.75
N PRO A 4 -1.79 11.58 -3.47
CA PRO A 4 -1.07 12.25 -2.39
C PRO A 4 0.37 11.79 -2.36
N ARG A 5 1.26 12.69 -1.96
CA ARG A 5 2.63 12.32 -1.68
C ARG A 5 2.66 11.55 -0.37
N THR A 6 3.26 10.38 -0.40
CA THR A 6 3.28 9.53 0.78
C THR A 6 4.54 8.67 0.78
N THR A 7 4.88 8.17 1.95
CA THR A 7 6.02 7.27 2.12
C THR A 7 5.53 5.82 2.11
N GLY A 8 6.47 4.89 1.90
CA GLY A 8 6.13 3.48 1.96
C GLY A 8 5.53 3.08 3.30
N ALA A 9 6.09 3.62 4.40
CA ALA A 9 5.59 3.32 5.74
C ALA A 9 4.12 3.74 5.92
N LYS A 10 3.76 4.90 5.39
CA LYS A 10 2.38 5.39 5.46
C LYS A 10 1.44 4.53 4.61
N VAL A 11 1.92 4.05 3.47
CA VAL A 11 1.13 3.17 2.61
C VAL A 11 0.83 1.86 3.34
N VAL A 12 1.83 1.26 3.98
CA VAL A 12 1.62 0.05 4.78
C VAL A 12 0.59 0.31 5.88
N GLY A 13 0.73 1.43 6.59
CA GLY A 13 -0.22 1.79 7.64
C GLY A 13 -1.64 1.92 7.12
N ALA A 14 -1.82 2.57 5.97
CA ALA A 14 -3.13 2.73 5.37
C ALA A 14 -3.72 1.37 4.93
N LEU A 15 -2.91 0.52 4.32
CA LEU A 15 -3.36 -0.79 3.89
C LEU A 15 -3.76 -1.66 5.09
N ARG A 16 -3.02 -1.57 6.19
CA ARG A 16 -3.38 -2.30 7.41
C ARG A 16 -4.73 -1.84 7.94
N LYS A 17 -5.01 -0.56 7.90
CA LYS A 17 -6.32 -0.04 8.29
C LYS A 17 -7.43 -0.55 7.37
N ALA A 18 -7.10 -0.84 6.12
CA ALA A 18 -8.05 -1.38 5.15
C ALA A 18 -8.27 -2.90 5.33
N GLY A 19 -7.53 -3.54 6.23
CA GLY A 19 -7.70 -4.96 6.49
C GLY A 19 -6.56 -5.84 5.96
N PHE A 20 -5.52 -5.24 5.42
CA PHE A 20 -4.33 -5.97 4.97
C PHE A 20 -3.41 -6.28 6.13
N GLU A 21 -2.73 -7.40 6.06
CA GLU A 21 -1.71 -7.78 7.03
C GLU A 21 -0.39 -8.04 6.33
N VAL A 22 0.71 -7.67 6.98
CA VAL A 22 2.04 -7.99 6.47
C VAL A 22 2.27 -9.47 6.71
N VAL A 23 2.33 -10.25 5.62
CA VAL A 23 2.50 -11.70 5.71
C VAL A 23 3.93 -12.13 5.39
N GLY A 24 4.78 -11.21 4.96
CA GLY A 24 6.18 -11.52 4.70
C GLY A 24 6.93 -10.27 4.28
N THR A 25 8.25 -10.35 4.42
CA THR A 25 9.15 -9.30 3.97
C THR A 25 10.33 -9.92 3.26
N ARG A 26 10.84 -9.26 2.23
CA ARG A 26 12.01 -9.74 1.51
C ARG A 26 12.81 -8.51 1.07
N GLY A 27 13.89 -8.23 1.79
CA GLY A 27 14.64 -7.01 1.59
C GLY A 27 13.77 -5.80 1.90
N SER A 28 13.65 -4.88 0.95
CA SER A 28 12.81 -3.69 1.08
C SER A 28 11.37 -3.93 0.63
N HIS A 29 11.03 -5.15 0.23
CA HIS A 29 9.69 -5.47 -0.25
C HIS A 29 8.84 -6.07 0.86
N HIS A 30 7.59 -5.64 0.94
CA HIS A 30 6.60 -6.17 1.85
C HIS A 30 5.49 -6.85 1.08
N TYR A 31 5.03 -7.96 1.62
CA TYR A 31 3.87 -8.68 1.09
C TYR A 31 2.72 -8.48 2.05
N LEU A 32 1.65 -7.88 1.57
CA LEU A 32 0.45 -7.63 2.37
C LEU A 32 -0.71 -8.42 1.79
N TYR A 33 -1.48 -9.05 2.66
CA TYR A 33 -2.56 -9.93 2.26
C TYR A 33 -3.85 -9.54 2.95
N HIS A 34 -4.93 -9.51 2.18
CA HIS A 34 -6.28 -9.27 2.69
C HIS A 34 -7.05 -10.58 2.60
N ALA A 35 -7.24 -11.25 3.74
CA ALA A 35 -7.81 -12.59 3.78
C ALA A 35 -9.24 -12.63 3.25
N SER A 36 -10.06 -11.66 3.63
CA SER A 36 -11.49 -11.64 3.22
C SER A 36 -11.65 -11.45 1.72
N ARG A 37 -10.72 -10.77 1.07
CA ARG A 37 -10.80 -10.48 -0.36
C ARG A 37 -9.88 -11.35 -1.19
N ASP A 38 -9.00 -12.12 -0.52
CA ASP A 38 -7.98 -12.94 -1.18
C ASP A 38 -7.14 -12.11 -2.14
N VAL A 39 -6.61 -10.99 -1.65
CA VAL A 39 -5.80 -10.07 -2.44
C VAL A 39 -4.40 -9.96 -1.82
N LEU A 40 -3.39 -10.19 -2.64
CA LEU A 40 -2.00 -10.02 -2.25
C LEU A 40 -1.43 -8.77 -2.92
N VAL A 41 -0.82 -7.91 -2.11
CA VAL A 41 -0.15 -6.71 -2.59
C VAL A 41 1.34 -6.84 -2.32
N THR A 42 2.15 -6.59 -3.33
CA THR A 42 3.60 -6.60 -3.21
C THR A 42 4.11 -5.20 -3.49
N GLY A 43 4.90 -4.63 -2.59
CA GLY A 43 5.42 -3.29 -2.80
C GLY A 43 6.71 -3.00 -2.06
N PRO A 44 7.50 -2.01 -2.53
CA PRO A 44 8.74 -1.57 -1.88
C PRO A 44 8.39 -0.68 -0.70
N VAL A 45 8.20 -1.24 0.48
CA VAL A 45 7.34 -0.56 1.41
C VAL A 45 7.89 -0.22 2.78
N LEU A 46 9.17 -0.34 3.04
CA LEU A 46 9.67 0.14 4.33
C LEU A 46 10.62 1.29 4.17
N SER A 47 10.27 2.24 3.36
CA SER A 47 11.12 3.40 3.17
C SER A 47 10.44 4.63 3.73
N LYS A 48 11.22 5.48 4.39
CA LYS A 48 10.78 6.83 4.71
C LYS A 48 10.79 7.71 3.47
N GLN A 49 11.23 7.18 2.35
CA GLN A 49 11.26 7.90 1.09
C GLN A 49 9.87 8.00 0.48
N THR A 50 9.63 9.12 -0.17
CA THR A 50 8.38 9.33 -0.90
C THR A 50 8.31 8.37 -2.08
N LEU A 51 7.18 7.69 -2.21
CA LEU A 51 6.96 6.78 -3.33
C LEU A 51 6.71 7.55 -4.63
N ALA A 52 7.23 7.01 -5.73
CA ALA A 52 6.90 7.54 -7.04
C ALA A 52 5.40 7.36 -7.30
N PRO A 53 4.75 8.31 -8.00
CA PRO A 53 3.31 8.20 -8.27
C PRO A 53 2.91 6.90 -8.96
N LYS A 54 3.72 6.42 -9.89
CA LYS A 54 3.44 5.16 -10.58
C LYS A 54 3.46 3.96 -9.64
N THR A 55 4.43 3.94 -8.72
CA THR A 55 4.53 2.87 -7.73
C THR A 55 3.31 2.85 -6.82
N LEU A 56 2.91 4.00 -6.32
CA LEU A 56 1.73 4.12 -5.48
C LEU A 56 0.48 3.69 -6.23
N GLN A 57 0.33 4.13 -7.47
CA GLN A 57 -0.81 3.78 -8.31
C GLN A 57 -0.91 2.27 -8.51
N THR A 58 0.22 1.61 -8.77
CA THR A 58 0.27 0.15 -8.93
C THR A 58 -0.16 -0.56 -7.65
N ILE A 59 0.33 -0.09 -6.50
CA ILE A 59 -0.04 -0.66 -5.21
C ILE A 59 -1.54 -0.54 -4.96
N LEU A 60 -2.11 0.64 -5.19
CA LEU A 60 -3.55 0.86 -5.01
C LEU A 60 -4.37 0.00 -5.96
N PHE A 61 -3.91 -0.14 -7.18
CA PHE A 61 -4.57 -1.00 -8.16
C PHE A 61 -4.59 -2.46 -7.71
N GLN A 62 -3.45 -2.97 -7.25
CA GLN A 62 -3.36 -4.34 -6.72
C GLN A 62 -4.26 -4.52 -5.50
N ALA A 63 -4.33 -3.52 -4.64
CA ALA A 63 -5.13 -3.58 -3.43
C ALA A 63 -6.63 -3.42 -3.71
N GLY A 64 -7.01 -2.96 -4.90
CA GLY A 64 -8.40 -2.67 -5.22
C GLY A 64 -8.96 -1.47 -4.45
N ILE A 65 -8.10 -0.51 -4.14
CA ILE A 65 -8.44 0.67 -3.36
C ILE A 65 -8.36 1.89 -4.26
N THR A 66 -9.37 2.74 -4.20
CA THR A 66 -9.35 4.01 -4.94
C THR A 66 -8.46 5.03 -4.25
N VAL A 67 -8.08 6.07 -4.98
CA VAL A 67 -7.31 7.18 -4.41
C VAL A 67 -8.05 7.82 -3.25
N ASP A 68 -9.35 8.01 -3.38
CA ASP A 68 -10.17 8.62 -2.32
C ASP A 68 -10.20 7.74 -1.07
N GLU A 69 -10.36 6.43 -1.24
CA GLU A 69 -10.31 5.49 -0.11
C GLU A 69 -8.95 5.53 0.57
N PHE A 70 -7.89 5.57 -0.20
CA PHE A 70 -6.53 5.63 0.34
C PHE A 70 -6.33 6.90 1.16
N ARG A 71 -6.78 8.04 0.64
CA ARG A 71 -6.64 9.32 1.36
C ARG A 71 -7.39 9.30 2.68
N ALA A 72 -8.53 8.65 2.72
CA ALA A 72 -9.30 8.51 3.95
C ALA A 72 -8.60 7.63 4.99
N LEU A 73 -7.73 6.73 4.54
CA LEU A 73 -6.99 5.83 5.41
C LEU A 73 -5.68 6.44 5.96
N LEU A 74 -5.24 7.52 5.39
CA LEU A 74 -3.99 8.18 5.81
C LEU A 74 -4.10 8.88 7.16
#